data_f515441a77640c796b5dc6f3b386b9fe
#
_entry.id   f515441a77640c796b5dc6f3b386b9fe
#
_cell.length_a   1.000
_cell.length_b   1.000
_cell.length_c   1.000
_cell.angle_alpha   90.00
_cell.angle_beta   90.00
_cell.angle_gamma   90.00
#
_symmetry.space_group_name_H-M   'P 1'
#
loop_
_entity.id
_entity.type
_entity.pdbx_description
1 polymer ?
#
loop_
_entity_poly.entity_id
_entity_poly.type
_entity_poly.pdbx_seq_one_letter_code
_entity_poly.pdbx_strand_id
1 'polypeptide(L)'
;EVVGYCIDEGMYVLLNDHWDDGWLENDIPNGYKEEKAKRLTAMWKQISEKMAEFDQRLMFAGLNEPNAESDNAIRTLVKYEQVFVDAVRATGGNNADRILVVQAPNTSLELAMNENFTLPNDPTPDRIMVETHFYGPYQFTLMEEDASWGKTFWFWGKDNHVEGSDRNSTWGEEDWVREQCQLMYNRFTVNGVPTIMGEYGCMVRSELK
;
A
#
# COMPACT_ATOMS: atom_id res chain seq x y z
N GLU A 1 12.16 19.87 -0.98
CA GLU A 1 11.65 20.77 -2.04
C GLU A 1 10.31 20.25 -2.58
N VAL A 2 10.21 19.02 -3.17
CA VAL A 2 8.97 18.52 -3.77
C VAL A 2 7.82 18.50 -2.76
N VAL A 3 8.03 17.95 -1.56
CA VAL A 3 7.02 17.98 -0.47
C VAL A 3 6.56 19.41 -0.19
N GLY A 4 7.49 20.37 -0.14
CA GLY A 4 7.17 21.79 0.07
C GLY A 4 6.25 22.33 -1.02
N TYR A 5 6.58 22.09 -2.29
CA TYR A 5 5.74 22.54 -3.41
C TYR A 5 4.32 21.97 -3.35
N CYS A 6 4.17 20.69 -3.03
CA CYS A 6 2.84 20.07 -2.89
C CYS A 6 2.05 20.69 -1.71
N ILE A 7 2.70 20.90 -0.57
CA ILE A 7 2.06 21.51 0.60
C ILE A 7 1.65 22.96 0.33
N ASP A 8 2.49 23.74 -0.37
CA ASP A 8 2.20 25.12 -0.75
C ASP A 8 0.99 25.23 -1.70
N GLU A 9 0.79 24.22 -2.57
CA GLU A 9 -0.40 24.08 -3.42
C GLU A 9 -1.61 23.48 -2.69
N GLY A 10 -1.53 23.28 -1.37
CA GLY A 10 -2.64 22.78 -0.54
C GLY A 10 -2.88 21.29 -0.60
N MET A 11 -1.93 20.52 -1.12
CA MET A 11 -2.04 19.06 -1.23
C MET A 11 -1.70 18.34 0.08
N TYR A 12 -2.26 17.15 0.25
CA TYR A 12 -1.72 16.14 1.16
C TYR A 12 -0.62 15.37 0.44
N VAL A 13 0.41 14.96 1.17
CA VAL A 13 1.56 14.26 0.62
C VAL A 13 1.75 12.96 1.39
N LEU A 14 1.87 11.85 0.66
CA LEU A 14 2.31 10.57 1.19
C LEU A 14 3.74 10.32 0.73
N LEU A 15 4.67 10.24 1.68
CA LEU A 15 6.08 9.95 1.43
C LEU A 15 6.37 8.53 1.88
N ASN A 16 6.83 7.68 0.95
CA ASN A 16 7.16 6.29 1.22
C ASN A 16 8.65 5.96 0.96
N ASP A 17 9.07 4.81 1.47
CA ASP A 17 10.26 4.09 1.01
C ASP A 17 9.80 3.14 -0.10
N HIS A 18 9.92 3.59 -1.37
CA HIS A 18 9.20 2.92 -2.47
C HIS A 18 9.84 1.61 -2.91
N TRP A 19 11.01 1.31 -2.82
CA TRP A 19 11.60 0.04 -3.24
C TRP A 19 13.04 -0.13 -2.71
N ASP A 20 13.86 0.90 -2.92
CA ASP A 20 15.29 0.96 -2.50
C ASP A 20 16.04 -0.36 -2.76
N ASP A 21 15.97 -0.86 -4.02
CA ASP A 21 16.51 -2.15 -4.47
C ASP A 21 15.89 -3.38 -3.76
N GLY A 22 14.74 -3.24 -3.11
CA GLY A 22 14.05 -4.31 -2.41
C GLY A 22 14.81 -4.88 -1.20
N TRP A 23 15.72 -4.08 -0.64
CA TRP A 23 16.63 -4.52 0.43
C TRP A 23 15.91 -5.09 1.65
N LEU A 24 14.71 -4.60 1.94
CA LEU A 24 13.85 -5.07 3.03
C LEU A 24 12.70 -5.91 2.50
N GLU A 25 11.94 -5.39 1.54
CA GLU A 25 10.71 -6.00 1.05
C GLU A 25 10.94 -7.44 0.55
N ASN A 26 11.99 -7.67 -0.23
CA ASN A 26 12.36 -9.01 -0.71
C ASN A 26 12.97 -9.91 0.38
N ASP A 27 13.37 -9.35 1.52
CA ASP A 27 13.97 -10.13 2.61
C ASP A 27 12.94 -10.55 3.69
N ILE A 28 11.76 -9.94 3.70
CA ILE A 28 10.67 -10.26 4.64
C ILE A 28 10.35 -11.77 4.70
N PRO A 29 10.28 -12.52 3.59
CA PRO A 29 10.06 -13.96 3.62
C PRO A 29 11.11 -14.75 4.39
N ASN A 30 12.32 -14.20 4.52
CA ASN A 30 13.45 -14.83 5.22
C ASN A 30 13.42 -14.59 6.75
N GLY A 31 12.40 -13.93 7.26
CA GLY A 31 12.21 -13.65 8.67
C GLY A 31 12.88 -12.36 9.15
N TYR A 32 12.53 -11.98 10.38
CA TYR A 32 13.03 -10.76 11.00
C TYR A 32 14.54 -10.82 11.26
N LYS A 33 15.24 -9.73 10.94
CA LYS A 33 16.68 -9.56 11.13
C LYS A 33 16.98 -8.22 11.81
N GLU A 34 17.73 -8.27 12.86
CA GLU A 34 18.07 -7.10 13.68
C GLU A 34 18.87 -6.03 12.89
N GLU A 35 19.74 -6.45 11.97
CA GLU A 35 20.50 -5.52 11.11
C GLU A 35 19.59 -4.76 10.14
N LYS A 36 18.55 -5.40 9.63
CA LYS A 36 17.54 -4.74 8.78
C LYS A 36 16.71 -3.75 9.58
N ALA A 37 16.29 -4.13 10.77
CA ALA A 37 15.57 -3.24 11.68
C ALA A 37 16.39 -1.99 12.05
N LYS A 38 17.68 -2.15 12.34
CA LYS A 38 18.58 -1.01 12.57
C LYS A 38 18.72 -0.07 11.38
N ARG A 39 18.81 -0.63 10.16
CA ARG A 39 18.84 0.17 8.93
C ARG A 39 17.53 0.94 8.75
N LEU A 40 16.38 0.27 8.91
CA LEU A 40 15.05 0.88 8.81
C LEU A 40 14.87 2.01 9.83
N THR A 41 15.25 1.76 11.09
CA THR A 41 15.25 2.79 12.15
C THR A 41 16.09 3.99 11.76
N ALA A 42 17.34 3.78 11.31
CA ALA A 42 18.24 4.86 10.94
C ALA A 42 17.71 5.68 9.76
N MET A 43 17.12 5.03 8.78
CA MET A 43 16.53 5.68 7.61
C MET A 43 15.33 6.54 7.99
N TRP A 44 14.33 5.95 8.68
CA TRP A 44 13.13 6.69 9.07
C TRP A 44 13.40 7.79 10.11
N LYS A 45 14.40 7.61 10.97
CA LYS A 45 14.85 8.67 11.85
C LYS A 45 15.36 9.88 11.04
N GLN A 46 16.22 9.68 10.05
CA GLN A 46 16.75 10.75 9.20
C GLN A 46 15.65 11.45 8.39
N ILE A 47 14.72 10.68 7.80
CA ILE A 47 13.57 11.22 7.06
C ILE A 47 12.71 12.06 8.00
N SER A 48 12.36 11.53 9.16
CA SER A 48 11.51 12.19 10.16
C SER A 48 12.12 13.48 10.68
N GLU A 49 13.41 13.49 11.00
CA GLU A 49 14.13 14.69 11.43
C GLU A 49 14.18 15.74 10.31
N LYS A 50 14.43 15.33 9.06
CA LYS A 50 14.46 16.23 7.90
C LYS A 50 13.11 16.84 7.57
N MET A 51 12.03 16.13 7.82
CA MET A 51 10.67 16.51 7.50
C MET A 51 9.85 17.03 8.71
N ALA A 52 10.53 17.26 9.85
CA ALA A 52 9.90 17.59 11.12
C ALA A 52 9.06 18.88 11.09
N GLU A 53 9.40 19.83 10.22
CA GLU A 53 8.72 21.13 10.11
C GLU A 53 7.37 21.05 9.38
N PHE A 54 7.14 20.01 8.57
CA PHE A 54 5.89 19.86 7.84
C PHE A 54 4.75 19.42 8.78
N ASP A 55 3.58 20.00 8.57
CA ASP A 55 2.35 19.71 9.34
C ASP A 55 1.72 18.34 8.99
N GLN A 56 0.48 18.10 9.44
CA GLN A 56 -0.24 16.85 9.27
C GLN A 56 -0.62 16.52 7.82
N ARG A 57 -0.43 17.45 6.88
CA ARG A 57 -0.62 17.17 5.45
C ARG A 57 0.45 16.28 4.87
N LEU A 58 1.62 16.18 5.52
CA LEU A 58 2.62 15.18 5.19
C LEU A 58 2.39 13.92 6.03
N MET A 59 2.18 12.81 5.37
CA MET A 59 2.06 11.46 5.93
C MET A 59 3.27 10.63 5.54
N PHE A 60 3.64 9.64 6.35
CA PHE A 60 4.72 8.70 6.04
C PHE A 60 4.18 7.31 5.84
N ALA A 61 4.60 6.63 4.77
CA ALA A 61 4.33 5.23 4.50
C ALA A 61 5.62 4.41 4.67
N GLY A 62 5.55 3.38 5.50
CA GLY A 62 6.74 2.66 5.97
C GLY A 62 7.51 1.96 4.90
N LEU A 63 6.81 1.38 3.93
CA LEU A 63 7.30 0.56 2.82
C LEU A 63 6.49 0.87 1.55
N ASN A 64 6.64 0.02 0.51
CA ASN A 64 5.81 0.06 -0.69
C ASN A 64 5.01 -1.26 -0.84
N GLU A 65 5.60 -2.30 -1.42
CA GLU A 65 4.95 -3.60 -1.66
C GLU A 65 5.71 -4.73 -0.95
N PRO A 66 5.56 -4.85 0.38
CA PRO A 66 6.30 -5.82 1.18
C PRO A 66 5.93 -7.25 0.78
N ASN A 67 6.90 -8.05 0.38
CA ASN A 67 6.70 -9.43 -0.03
C ASN A 67 6.35 -10.34 1.18
N ALA A 68 5.07 -10.43 1.52
CA ALA A 68 4.58 -11.09 2.72
C ALA A 68 3.37 -11.99 2.45
N GLU A 69 3.56 -13.11 1.74
CA GLU A 69 2.48 -14.03 1.37
C GLU A 69 2.18 -15.08 2.45
N SER A 70 3.19 -15.57 3.15
CA SER A 70 3.00 -16.58 4.19
C SER A 70 2.73 -15.96 5.56
N ASP A 71 2.06 -16.69 6.45
CA ASP A 71 1.82 -16.28 7.83
C ASP A 71 3.10 -15.83 8.55
N ASN A 72 4.21 -16.49 8.27
CA ASN A 72 5.49 -16.14 8.87
C ASN A 72 6.05 -14.83 8.31
N ALA A 73 5.92 -14.61 7.00
CA ALA A 73 6.28 -13.36 6.35
C ALA A 73 5.38 -12.20 6.83
N ILE A 74 4.08 -12.44 6.97
CA ILE A 74 3.14 -11.44 7.53
C ILE A 74 3.52 -11.05 8.95
N ARG A 75 3.81 -12.00 9.83
CA ARG A 75 4.30 -11.70 11.17
C ARG A 75 5.66 -10.97 11.17
N THR A 76 6.48 -11.22 10.17
CA THR A 76 7.75 -10.50 9.98
C THR A 76 7.52 -9.06 9.54
N LEU A 77 6.61 -8.84 8.59
CA LEU A 77 6.19 -7.51 8.16
C LEU A 77 5.71 -6.68 9.35
N VAL A 78 4.77 -7.20 10.14
CA VAL A 78 4.23 -6.50 11.32
C VAL A 78 5.33 -6.05 12.28
N LYS A 79 6.40 -6.84 12.45
CA LYS A 79 7.54 -6.43 13.27
C LYS A 79 8.31 -5.26 12.67
N TYR A 80 8.50 -5.22 11.35
CA TYR A 80 9.17 -4.10 10.68
C TYR A 80 8.29 -2.84 10.67
N GLU A 81 6.99 -2.98 10.53
CA GLU A 81 6.07 -1.85 10.67
C GLU A 81 6.10 -1.26 12.09
N GLN A 82 6.25 -2.09 13.13
CA GLN A 82 6.47 -1.60 14.50
C GLN A 82 7.79 -0.81 14.58
N VAL A 83 8.87 -1.30 13.97
CA VAL A 83 10.16 -0.59 13.93
C VAL A 83 10.01 0.77 13.23
N PHE A 84 9.26 0.85 12.15
CA PHE A 84 8.97 2.10 11.46
C PHE A 84 8.23 3.09 12.36
N VAL A 85 7.14 2.66 12.99
CA VAL A 85 6.33 3.49 13.90
C VAL A 85 7.20 4.02 15.04
N ASP A 86 7.94 3.14 15.70
CA ASP A 86 8.81 3.50 16.82
C ASP A 86 9.89 4.51 16.41
N ALA A 87 10.51 4.32 15.24
CA ALA A 87 11.53 5.21 14.71
C ALA A 87 11.01 6.62 14.45
N VAL A 88 9.82 6.75 13.85
CA VAL A 88 9.18 8.05 13.58
C VAL A 88 8.76 8.72 14.89
N ARG A 89 8.05 8.03 15.77
CA ARG A 89 7.54 8.58 17.03
C ARG A 89 8.66 9.06 17.96
N ALA A 90 9.80 8.37 17.98
CA ALA A 90 10.97 8.76 18.77
C ALA A 90 11.55 10.14 18.40
N THR A 91 11.24 10.68 17.24
CA THR A 91 11.74 12.01 16.82
C THR A 91 10.92 13.17 17.38
N GLY A 92 9.70 12.93 17.86
CA GLY A 92 8.84 13.93 18.50
C GLY A 92 8.37 15.06 17.59
N GLY A 93 8.00 16.21 18.16
CA GLY A 93 7.46 17.34 17.39
C GLY A 93 6.22 16.98 16.58
N ASN A 94 6.12 17.46 15.33
CA ASN A 94 5.01 17.11 14.44
C ASN A 94 4.92 15.61 14.11
N ASN A 95 6.02 14.87 14.27
CA ASN A 95 6.04 13.44 14.01
C ASN A 95 5.36 12.62 15.13
N ALA A 96 5.15 13.23 16.30
CA ALA A 96 4.39 12.59 17.38
C ALA A 96 2.92 12.34 16.99
N ASP A 97 2.35 13.26 16.18
CA ASP A 97 0.93 13.22 15.77
C ASP A 97 0.75 12.95 14.26
N ARG A 98 1.84 12.74 13.52
CA ARG A 98 1.80 12.46 12.08
C ARG A 98 1.05 11.17 11.79
N ILE A 99 0.21 11.16 10.75
CA ILE A 99 -0.37 9.92 10.24
C ILE A 99 0.74 9.04 9.66
N LEU A 100 0.79 7.80 10.11
CA LEU A 100 1.68 6.76 9.61
C LEU A 100 0.86 5.73 8.86
N VAL A 101 1.31 5.37 7.67
CA VAL A 101 0.64 4.45 6.78
C VAL A 101 1.44 3.15 6.76
N VAL A 102 0.79 2.06 7.13
CA VAL A 102 1.34 0.70 7.12
C VAL A 102 0.77 -0.07 5.94
N GLN A 103 1.61 -0.88 5.30
CA GLN A 103 1.22 -1.62 4.13
C GLN A 103 0.58 -2.95 4.50
N ALA A 104 -0.57 -3.25 3.90
CA ALA A 104 -1.09 -4.60 3.93
C ALA A 104 -0.07 -5.59 3.32
N PRO A 105 -0.05 -6.87 3.74
CA PRO A 105 0.85 -7.85 3.14
C PRO A 105 0.70 -7.89 1.61
N ASN A 106 1.82 -7.75 0.87
CA ASN A 106 1.85 -7.54 -0.59
C ASN A 106 0.94 -6.39 -1.08
N THR A 107 0.59 -5.45 -0.22
CA THR A 107 -0.49 -4.45 -0.45
C THR A 107 -1.81 -5.05 -0.94
N SER A 108 -1.99 -6.36 -0.74
CA SER A 108 -3.15 -7.13 -1.18
C SER A 108 -4.34 -6.95 -0.23
N LEU A 109 -5.52 -6.67 -0.81
CA LEU A 109 -6.77 -6.60 -0.05
C LEU A 109 -7.13 -7.96 0.58
N GLU A 110 -6.84 -9.06 -0.12
CA GLU A 110 -7.11 -10.41 0.38
C GLU A 110 -6.18 -10.78 1.54
N LEU A 111 -4.87 -10.52 1.39
CA LEU A 111 -3.90 -10.77 2.46
C LEU A 111 -4.06 -9.82 3.63
N ALA A 112 -4.61 -8.62 3.41
CA ALA A 112 -5.02 -7.73 4.49
C ALA A 112 -6.06 -8.38 5.42
N MET A 113 -6.78 -9.42 4.98
CA MET A 113 -7.76 -10.15 5.80
C MET A 113 -7.13 -11.28 6.65
N ASN A 114 -5.82 -11.58 6.47
CA ASN A 114 -5.13 -12.59 7.26
C ASN A 114 -5.08 -12.20 8.74
N GLU A 115 -5.38 -13.14 9.64
CA GLU A 115 -5.41 -12.90 11.09
C GLU A 115 -4.04 -12.54 11.70
N ASN A 116 -2.93 -12.93 11.04
CA ASN A 116 -1.59 -12.57 11.46
C ASN A 116 -1.20 -11.13 11.10
N PHE A 117 -1.96 -10.46 10.24
CA PHE A 117 -1.77 -9.05 9.97
C PHE A 117 -2.46 -8.23 11.06
N THR A 118 -1.67 -7.73 11.98
CA THR A 118 -2.12 -6.84 13.07
C THR A 118 -1.45 -5.48 12.92
N LEU A 119 -2.15 -4.44 13.35
CA LEU A 119 -1.57 -3.09 13.33
C LEU A 119 -0.46 -2.96 14.38
N PRO A 120 0.59 -2.18 14.10
CA PRO A 120 1.60 -1.86 15.11
C PRO A 120 0.98 -1.05 16.26
N ASN A 121 1.59 -1.15 17.45
CA ASN A 121 1.23 -0.29 18.56
C ASN A 121 1.73 1.14 18.29
N ASP A 122 0.84 2.11 18.41
CA ASP A 122 1.18 3.52 18.31
C ASP A 122 0.84 4.22 19.64
N PRO A 123 1.78 4.94 20.27
CA PRO A 123 1.50 5.71 21.49
C PRO A 123 0.48 6.84 21.22
N THR A 124 0.32 7.28 19.97
CA THR A 124 -0.66 8.30 19.58
C THR A 124 -1.86 7.61 18.94
N PRO A 125 -3.05 7.65 19.58
CA PRO A 125 -4.23 6.99 19.06
C PRO A 125 -4.69 7.59 17.74
N ASP A 126 -5.33 6.76 16.91
CA ASP A 126 -5.98 7.17 15.66
C ASP A 126 -5.02 7.83 14.64
N ARG A 127 -3.76 7.37 14.60
CA ARG A 127 -2.73 7.89 13.68
C ARG A 127 -2.14 6.83 12.75
N ILE A 128 -2.70 5.63 12.75
CA ILE A 128 -2.34 4.58 11.77
C ILE A 128 -3.41 4.50 10.69
N MET A 129 -2.97 4.40 9.43
CA MET A 129 -3.77 4.14 8.25
C MET A 129 -3.22 2.89 7.55
N VAL A 130 -4.08 2.11 6.90
CA VAL A 130 -3.66 0.91 6.15
C VAL A 130 -3.71 1.19 4.65
N GLU A 131 -2.62 0.86 3.97
CA GLU A 131 -2.50 0.97 2.51
C GLU A 131 -2.64 -0.38 1.82
N THR A 132 -3.37 -0.36 0.71
CA THR A 132 -3.46 -1.45 -0.25
C THR A 132 -3.27 -0.92 -1.67
N HIS A 133 -2.84 -1.79 -2.60
CA HIS A 133 -2.80 -1.51 -4.02
C HIS A 133 -3.87 -2.33 -4.75
N PHE A 134 -4.39 -1.80 -5.84
CA PHE A 134 -5.51 -2.41 -6.54
C PHE A 134 -5.26 -2.49 -8.05
N TYR A 135 -4.71 -3.62 -8.47
CA TYR A 135 -4.43 -3.93 -9.87
C TYR A 135 -5.23 -5.17 -10.35
N GLY A 136 -6.45 -5.27 -9.90
CA GLY A 136 -7.37 -6.33 -10.32
C GLY A 136 -8.47 -5.82 -11.27
N PRO A 137 -8.88 -6.59 -12.27
CA PRO A 137 -8.30 -7.86 -12.70
C PRO A 137 -6.97 -7.65 -13.46
N TYR A 138 -5.98 -8.48 -13.19
CA TYR A 138 -4.64 -8.37 -13.77
C TYR A 138 -4.64 -8.27 -15.31
N GLN A 139 -5.54 -8.97 -15.97
CA GLN A 139 -5.66 -8.96 -17.43
C GLN A 139 -6.04 -7.59 -18.00
N PHE A 140 -6.69 -6.75 -17.23
CA PHE A 140 -7.05 -5.39 -17.61
C PHE A 140 -5.99 -4.36 -17.21
N THR A 141 -5.39 -4.57 -16.04
CA THR A 141 -4.59 -3.54 -15.37
C THR A 141 -3.10 -3.62 -15.70
N LEU A 142 -2.50 -4.82 -15.75
CA LEU A 142 -1.06 -5.00 -15.85
C LEU A 142 -0.61 -5.97 -16.96
N MET A 143 -1.51 -6.79 -17.51
CA MET A 143 -1.15 -7.79 -18.50
C MET A 143 -0.93 -7.14 -19.87
N GLU A 144 0.30 -7.16 -20.37
CA GLU A 144 0.68 -6.51 -21.64
C GLU A 144 0.22 -7.31 -22.85
N GLU A 145 0.40 -8.62 -22.83
CA GLU A 145 0.10 -9.52 -23.94
C GLU A 145 -0.59 -10.81 -23.48
N ASP A 146 -1.20 -11.54 -24.41
CA ASP A 146 -1.87 -12.81 -24.11
C ASP A 146 -0.86 -13.86 -23.64
N ALA A 147 -1.27 -14.66 -22.67
CA ALA A 147 -0.53 -15.81 -22.17
C ALA A 147 -1.31 -17.11 -22.38
N SER A 148 -0.64 -18.26 -22.20
CA SER A 148 -1.28 -19.58 -22.34
C SER A 148 -2.45 -19.80 -21.38
N TRP A 149 -2.49 -19.08 -20.27
CA TRP A 149 -3.52 -19.19 -19.22
C TRP A 149 -4.63 -18.14 -19.32
N GLY A 150 -4.52 -17.14 -20.21
CA GLY A 150 -5.54 -16.10 -20.33
C GLY A 150 -5.22 -15.01 -21.35
N LYS A 151 -6.25 -14.29 -21.72
CA LYS A 151 -6.18 -13.16 -22.63
C LYS A 151 -6.20 -11.83 -21.87
N THR A 152 -5.61 -10.81 -22.46
CA THR A 152 -5.74 -9.43 -21.99
C THR A 152 -7.19 -8.97 -22.13
N PHE A 153 -7.70 -8.27 -21.13
CA PHE A 153 -8.99 -7.59 -21.22
C PHE A 153 -8.79 -6.17 -21.72
N TRP A 154 -9.64 -5.76 -22.67
CA TRP A 154 -9.62 -4.42 -23.26
C TRP A 154 -10.87 -3.63 -22.87
N PHE A 155 -11.97 -4.33 -22.64
CA PHE A 155 -13.25 -3.76 -22.27
C PHE A 155 -13.63 -4.21 -20.87
N TRP A 156 -13.58 -3.27 -19.93
CA TRP A 156 -13.91 -3.47 -18.54
C TRP A 156 -15.15 -2.66 -18.16
N GLY A 157 -15.96 -3.23 -17.29
CA GLY A 157 -17.25 -2.68 -16.90
C GLY A 157 -18.36 -3.15 -17.85
N LYS A 158 -19.41 -3.71 -17.25
CA LYS A 158 -20.50 -4.38 -17.98
C LYS A 158 -21.15 -3.53 -19.05
N ASP A 159 -21.17 -2.20 -18.88
CA ASP A 159 -21.73 -1.26 -19.85
C ASP A 159 -20.74 -0.89 -20.97
N ASN A 160 -19.50 -1.33 -20.89
CA ASN A 160 -18.44 -1.11 -21.85
C ASN A 160 -18.07 -2.35 -22.68
N HIS A 161 -18.78 -3.46 -22.48
CA HIS A 161 -18.55 -4.68 -23.25
C HIS A 161 -18.90 -4.49 -24.73
N VAL A 162 -18.10 -5.08 -25.60
CA VAL A 162 -18.33 -5.12 -27.03
C VAL A 162 -18.89 -6.47 -27.43
N GLU A 163 -20.04 -6.51 -28.06
CA GLU A 163 -20.71 -7.76 -28.47
C GLU A 163 -19.80 -8.62 -29.34
N GLY A 164 -19.66 -9.91 -28.97
CA GLY A 164 -18.82 -10.86 -29.69
C GLY A 164 -17.31 -10.71 -29.48
N SER A 165 -16.85 -9.73 -28.68
CA SER A 165 -15.44 -9.57 -28.38
C SER A 165 -14.97 -10.59 -27.34
N ASP A 166 -13.84 -11.23 -27.62
CA ASP A 166 -13.12 -12.09 -26.67
C ASP A 166 -12.17 -11.31 -25.75
N ARG A 167 -12.27 -9.97 -25.79
CA ARG A 167 -11.50 -9.02 -24.97
C ARG A 167 -12.33 -8.38 -23.87
N ASN A 168 -13.61 -8.74 -23.75
CA ASN A 168 -14.42 -8.32 -22.61
C ASN A 168 -13.89 -8.91 -21.31
N SER A 169 -13.93 -8.14 -20.26
CA SER A 169 -13.63 -8.64 -18.91
C SER A 169 -14.60 -9.75 -18.54
N THR A 170 -14.10 -10.84 -18.00
CA THR A 170 -14.92 -11.99 -17.57
C THR A 170 -15.00 -12.12 -16.05
N TRP A 171 -14.30 -11.26 -15.34
CA TRP A 171 -14.30 -11.16 -13.87
C TRP A 171 -13.69 -9.83 -13.44
N GLY A 172 -13.79 -9.50 -12.15
CA GLY A 172 -13.11 -8.36 -11.56
C GLY A 172 -13.75 -7.01 -11.91
N GLU A 173 -15.03 -7.00 -12.26
CA GLU A 173 -15.75 -5.77 -12.61
C GLU A 173 -16.40 -5.11 -11.37
N GLU A 174 -17.35 -4.19 -11.57
CA GLU A 174 -17.84 -3.25 -10.57
C GLU A 174 -18.26 -3.91 -9.25
N ASP A 175 -18.93 -5.06 -9.31
CA ASP A 175 -19.42 -5.73 -8.10
C ASP A 175 -18.26 -6.32 -7.29
N TRP A 176 -17.27 -6.90 -7.98
CA TRP A 176 -16.07 -7.42 -7.33
C TRP A 176 -15.24 -6.28 -6.70
N VAL A 177 -15.10 -5.13 -7.39
CA VAL A 177 -14.44 -3.95 -6.82
C VAL A 177 -15.15 -3.50 -5.53
N ARG A 178 -16.49 -3.45 -5.52
CA ARG A 178 -17.25 -3.11 -4.31
C ARG A 178 -17.02 -4.11 -3.19
N GLU A 179 -17.00 -5.41 -3.51
CA GLU A 179 -16.73 -6.47 -2.53
C GLU A 179 -15.34 -6.30 -1.90
N GLN A 180 -14.31 -6.03 -2.70
CA GLN A 180 -12.95 -5.80 -2.21
C GLN A 180 -12.89 -4.56 -1.29
N CYS A 181 -13.47 -3.45 -1.69
CA CYS A 181 -13.56 -2.24 -0.85
C CYS A 181 -14.34 -2.53 0.45
N GLN A 182 -15.40 -3.35 0.39
CA GLN A 182 -16.20 -3.73 1.55
C GLN A 182 -15.40 -4.57 2.56
N LEU A 183 -14.48 -5.43 2.11
CA LEU A 183 -13.58 -6.17 3.00
C LEU A 183 -12.73 -5.20 3.84
N MET A 184 -12.11 -4.22 3.20
CA MET A 184 -11.31 -3.20 3.89
C MET A 184 -12.15 -2.36 4.86
N TYR A 185 -13.34 -1.94 4.43
CA TYR A 185 -14.26 -1.20 5.27
C TYR A 185 -14.63 -1.99 6.54
N ASN A 186 -15.01 -3.25 6.39
CA ASN A 186 -15.47 -4.09 7.50
C ASN A 186 -14.34 -4.40 8.49
N ARG A 187 -13.11 -4.59 8.01
CA ARG A 187 -11.97 -4.93 8.87
C ARG A 187 -11.39 -3.69 9.58
N PHE A 188 -11.23 -2.60 8.87
CA PHE A 188 -10.47 -1.45 9.33
C PHE A 188 -11.35 -0.21 9.56
N THR A 189 -12.03 0.28 8.53
CA THR A 189 -12.67 1.60 8.58
C THR A 189 -13.80 1.65 9.61
N VAL A 190 -14.64 0.62 9.70
CA VAL A 190 -15.71 0.54 10.70
C VAL A 190 -15.17 0.53 12.15
N ASN A 191 -13.92 0.11 12.31
CA ASN A 191 -13.21 0.06 13.59
C ASN A 191 -12.35 1.33 13.84
N GLY A 192 -12.53 2.39 13.04
CA GLY A 192 -11.84 3.67 13.22
C GLY A 192 -10.44 3.74 12.58
N VAL A 193 -10.03 2.73 11.81
CA VAL A 193 -8.75 2.71 11.09
C VAL A 193 -8.98 3.10 9.64
N PRO A 194 -8.53 4.29 9.19
CA PRO A 194 -8.65 4.68 7.79
C PRO A 194 -7.87 3.76 6.87
N THR A 195 -8.35 3.62 5.63
CA THR A 195 -7.68 2.87 4.57
C THR A 195 -7.44 3.74 3.35
N ILE A 196 -6.34 3.50 2.65
CA ILE A 196 -6.00 4.18 1.41
C ILE A 196 -5.66 3.14 0.34
N MET A 197 -6.13 3.39 -0.87
CA MET A 197 -5.68 2.67 -2.07
C MET A 197 -4.57 3.53 -2.69
N GLY A 198 -3.31 3.19 -2.35
CA GLY A 198 -2.14 3.98 -2.71
C GLY A 198 -1.82 3.92 -4.19
N GLU A 199 -2.09 2.76 -4.80
CA GLU A 199 -1.88 2.54 -6.22
C GLU A 199 -3.06 1.81 -6.86
N TYR A 200 -3.42 2.24 -8.06
CA TYR A 200 -4.37 1.57 -8.94
C TYR A 200 -4.18 2.08 -10.37
N GLY A 201 -4.63 1.32 -11.36
CA GLY A 201 -4.54 1.76 -12.74
C GLY A 201 -5.02 0.72 -13.73
N CYS A 202 -4.90 1.06 -15.01
CA CYS A 202 -5.16 0.14 -16.10
C CYS A 202 -4.19 0.40 -17.27
N MET A 203 -4.02 -0.62 -18.11
CA MET A 203 -3.20 -0.52 -19.31
C MET A 203 -3.85 0.38 -20.35
N VAL A 204 -3.05 1.25 -20.97
CA VAL A 204 -3.46 1.98 -22.17
C VAL A 204 -3.37 1.04 -23.37
N ARG A 205 -4.50 0.75 -23.99
CA ARG A 205 -4.58 -0.08 -25.20
C ARG A 205 -4.52 0.81 -26.44
N SER A 206 -3.35 0.81 -27.10
CA SER A 206 -3.12 1.63 -28.31
C SER A 206 -4.01 1.20 -29.48
N GLU A 207 -4.43 -0.05 -29.50
CA GLU A 207 -5.30 -0.67 -30.51
C GLU A 207 -6.73 -0.11 -30.50
N LEU A 208 -7.12 0.56 -29.41
CA LEU A 208 -8.45 1.17 -29.23
C LEU A 208 -8.49 2.65 -29.60
N LYS A 209 -7.41 3.19 -30.18
CA LYS A 209 -7.33 4.61 -30.62
C LYS A 209 -7.85 4.80 -32.02
#